data_c3dc05c7af74c13a4e16f393ae1e2dda
#
_entry.id   c3dc05c7af74c13a4e16f393ae1e2dda
#
_cell.length_a   1.000
_cell.length_b   1.000
_cell.length_c   1.000
_cell.angle_alpha   90.00
_cell.angle_beta   90.00
_cell.angle_gamma   90.00
#
_symmetry.space_group_name_H-M   'P 1'
#
loop_
_entity.id
_entity.type
_entity.pdbx_description
1 polymer ?
#
loop_
_entity_poly.entity_id
_entity_poly.type
_entity_poly.pdbx_seq_one_letter_code
_entity_poly.pdbx_strand_id
1 'polypeptide(L)'
;MKSELPEPPEHPKSIVFLGTPEAAVPSLRKLVEAGFEIPLVVTMPDRRRSRRAAPTATAIKQAASELGLQVSENAAEALEVGADCGVVVAFGQLISEEILSKLPMINVHFSLLPKWRGAAPVERAILAGDETTGVCIMRLDVDLDTG
;
A
#
# COMPACT_ATOMS: atom_id res chain seq x y z
N MET A 1 -3.94 -8.98 -25.59
CA MET A 1 -3.37 -7.63 -25.39
C MET A 1 -3.43 -7.34 -23.92
N LYS A 2 -2.28 -7.17 -23.25
CA LYS A 2 -2.30 -6.60 -21.89
C LYS A 2 -2.90 -5.19 -22.04
N SER A 3 -3.95 -4.89 -21.30
CA SER A 3 -4.45 -3.51 -21.23
C SER A 3 -3.30 -2.66 -20.69
N GLU A 4 -2.92 -1.61 -21.40
CA GLU A 4 -1.95 -0.66 -20.85
C GLU A 4 -2.61 0.04 -19.67
N LEU A 5 -2.13 -0.29 -18.47
CA LEU A 5 -2.57 0.40 -17.25
C LEU A 5 -2.09 1.86 -17.29
N PRO A 6 -2.86 2.78 -16.71
CA PRO A 6 -2.47 4.19 -16.67
C PRO A 6 -1.16 4.38 -15.91
N GLU A 7 -0.33 5.31 -16.38
CA GLU A 7 0.90 5.69 -15.70
C GLU A 7 0.61 6.69 -14.57
N PRO A 8 1.31 6.58 -13.43
CA PRO A 8 1.25 7.61 -12.41
C PRO A 8 1.73 8.96 -12.97
N PRO A 9 1.09 10.09 -12.61
CA PRO A 9 1.54 11.41 -13.04
C PRO A 9 2.91 11.75 -12.44
N GLU A 10 3.71 12.56 -13.15
CA GLU A 10 5.03 13.01 -12.66
C GLU A 10 4.95 13.79 -11.35
N HIS A 11 3.90 14.57 -11.17
CA HIS A 11 3.71 15.45 -10.02
C HIS A 11 2.32 15.28 -9.41
N PRO A 12 2.04 14.13 -8.76
CA PRO A 12 0.76 13.93 -8.08
C PRO A 12 0.61 14.91 -6.93
N LYS A 13 -0.60 15.38 -6.67
CA LYS A 13 -0.94 16.21 -5.52
C LYS A 13 -1.79 15.46 -4.52
N SER A 14 -2.69 14.63 -5.01
CA SER A 14 -3.65 13.87 -4.23
C SER A 14 -3.38 12.38 -4.34
N ILE A 15 -3.26 11.70 -3.21
CA ILE A 15 -2.83 10.29 -3.13
C ILE A 15 -3.80 9.52 -2.25
N VAL A 16 -4.28 8.37 -2.72
CA VAL A 16 -4.86 7.35 -1.85
C VAL A 16 -3.74 6.49 -1.29
N PHE A 17 -3.70 6.32 0.02
CA PHE A 17 -2.73 5.44 0.68
C PHE A 17 -3.37 4.10 1.03
N LEU A 18 -2.72 3.00 0.67
CA LEU A 18 -3.17 1.65 1.00
C LEU A 18 -2.08 0.92 1.78
N GLY A 19 -2.38 0.55 3.01
CA GLY A 19 -1.41 -0.13 3.87
C GLY A 19 -2.06 -0.72 5.12
N THR A 20 -1.33 -1.57 5.84
CA THR A 20 -1.89 -2.26 7.00
C THR A 20 -0.96 -2.29 8.21
N PRO A 21 0.27 -2.85 8.15
CA PRO A 21 1.11 -3.06 9.33
C PRO A 21 1.87 -1.80 9.74
N GLU A 22 2.52 -1.89 10.88
CA GLU A 22 3.40 -0.87 11.45
C GLU A 22 4.47 -0.40 10.44
N ALA A 23 5.03 -1.31 9.64
CA ALA A 23 6.05 -1.00 8.65
C ALA A 23 5.58 -0.01 7.56
N ALA A 24 4.27 0.14 7.35
CA ALA A 24 3.68 1.10 6.40
C ALA A 24 3.49 2.51 7.00
N VAL A 25 3.48 2.64 8.32
CA VAL A 25 3.22 3.92 9.02
C VAL A 25 4.23 5.01 8.66
N PRO A 26 5.55 4.77 8.61
CA PRO A 26 6.52 5.79 8.24
C PRO A 26 6.25 6.40 6.86
N SER A 27 5.85 5.58 5.88
CA SER A 27 5.52 6.07 4.53
C SER A 27 4.30 6.99 4.54
N LEU A 28 3.24 6.62 5.25
CA LEU A 28 2.05 7.46 5.39
C LEU A 28 2.40 8.83 6.01
N ARG A 29 3.11 8.82 7.13
CA ARG A 29 3.52 10.05 7.82
C ARG A 29 4.38 10.94 6.93
N LYS A 30 5.33 10.36 6.19
CA LYS A 30 6.21 11.10 5.29
C LYS A 30 5.45 11.75 4.12
N LEU A 31 4.45 11.09 3.58
CA LEU A 31 3.61 11.68 2.53
C LEU A 31 2.80 12.88 3.06
N VAL A 32 2.25 12.78 4.26
CA VAL A 32 1.55 13.89 4.90
C VAL A 32 2.51 15.04 5.21
N GLU A 33 3.69 14.77 5.78
CA GLU A 33 4.73 15.77 6.06
C GLU A 33 5.20 16.48 4.79
N ALA A 34 5.26 15.77 3.67
CA ALA A 34 5.63 16.31 2.36
C ALA A 34 4.54 17.19 1.71
N GLY A 35 3.35 17.26 2.31
CA GLY A 35 2.27 18.12 1.86
C GLY A 35 1.35 17.52 0.82
N PHE A 36 1.38 16.21 0.61
CA PHE A 36 0.41 15.54 -0.24
C PHE A 36 -0.98 15.53 0.41
N GLU A 37 -2.00 15.75 -0.41
CA GLU A 37 -3.38 15.52 -0.01
C GLU A 37 -3.66 14.02 0.05
N ILE A 38 -4.16 13.53 1.19
CA ILE A 38 -4.52 12.11 1.38
C ILE A 38 -6.03 12.04 1.65
N PRO A 39 -6.89 12.05 0.61
CA PRO A 39 -8.34 12.04 0.80
C PRO A 39 -8.87 10.74 1.37
N LEU A 40 -8.12 9.64 1.22
CA LEU A 40 -8.51 8.33 1.73
C LEU A 40 -7.29 7.48 2.08
N VAL A 41 -7.38 6.79 3.20
CA VAL A 41 -6.48 5.71 3.60
C VAL A 41 -7.28 4.41 3.60
N VAL A 42 -6.79 3.40 2.87
CA VAL A 42 -7.40 2.07 2.84
C VAL A 42 -6.53 1.09 3.63
N THR A 43 -7.14 0.34 4.50
CA THR A 43 -6.44 -0.66 5.33
C THR A 43 -7.28 -1.93 5.45
N MET A 44 -6.64 -3.03 5.83
CA MET A 44 -7.37 -4.27 6.11
C MET A 44 -8.28 -4.11 7.34
N PRO A 45 -9.37 -4.90 7.41
CA PRO A 45 -10.24 -4.92 8.58
C PRO A 45 -9.49 -5.23 9.88
N ASP A 46 -10.02 -4.72 10.98
CA ASP A 46 -9.53 -4.99 12.32
C ASP A 46 -9.47 -6.51 12.57
N ARG A 47 -8.38 -6.98 13.17
CA ARG A 47 -8.18 -8.40 13.44
C ARG A 47 -8.21 -8.70 14.93
N ARG A 48 -8.83 -9.82 15.29
CA ARG A 48 -8.73 -10.37 16.63
C ARG A 48 -7.44 -11.15 16.80
N ARG A 49 -6.67 -10.88 17.85
CA ARG A 49 -5.46 -11.65 18.20
C ARG A 49 -5.78 -13.06 18.71
N SER A 50 -6.99 -13.26 19.25
CA SER A 50 -7.51 -14.57 19.68
C SER A 50 -9.03 -14.58 19.59
N ARG A 51 -9.64 -15.77 19.73
CA ARG A 51 -11.10 -15.91 19.73
C ARG A 51 -11.82 -15.11 20.84
N ARG A 52 -11.12 -14.79 21.93
CA ARG A 52 -11.66 -14.06 23.10
C ARG A 52 -11.26 -12.58 23.13
N ALA A 53 -10.32 -12.16 22.27
CA ALA A 53 -9.89 -10.77 22.24
C ALA A 53 -10.86 -9.91 21.41
N ALA A 54 -10.99 -8.64 21.80
CA ALA A 54 -11.64 -7.64 20.94
C ALA A 54 -10.83 -7.43 19.66
N PRO A 55 -11.47 -7.04 18.56
CA PRO A 55 -10.75 -6.62 17.35
C PRO A 55 -9.82 -5.46 17.68
N THR A 56 -8.59 -5.51 17.13
CA THR A 56 -7.61 -4.44 17.28
C THR A 56 -7.45 -3.73 15.95
N ALA A 57 -7.51 -2.40 15.97
CA ALA A 57 -7.29 -1.58 14.80
C ALA A 57 -5.90 -1.84 14.21
N THR A 58 -5.80 -1.79 12.88
CA THR A 58 -4.50 -1.88 12.20
C THR A 58 -3.63 -0.68 12.57
N ALA A 59 -2.31 -0.82 12.46
CA ALA A 59 -1.38 0.28 12.73
C ALA A 59 -1.65 1.48 11.81
N ILE A 60 -1.99 1.23 10.56
CA ILE A 60 -2.36 2.29 9.60
C ILE A 60 -3.67 2.96 10.00
N LYS A 61 -4.68 2.23 10.46
CA LYS A 61 -5.94 2.84 10.94
C LYS A 61 -5.70 3.77 12.13
N GLN A 62 -4.85 3.37 13.05
CA GLN A 62 -4.47 4.20 14.21
C GLN A 62 -3.73 5.46 13.75
N ALA A 63 -2.69 5.32 12.92
CA ALA A 63 -1.92 6.45 12.40
C ALA A 63 -2.79 7.44 11.59
N ALA A 64 -3.67 6.92 10.73
CA ALA A 64 -4.60 7.75 9.96
C ALA A 64 -5.56 8.53 10.87
N SER A 65 -6.07 7.91 11.93
CA SER A 65 -6.92 8.57 12.92
C SER A 65 -6.17 9.71 13.64
N GLU A 66 -4.93 9.48 14.07
CA GLU A 66 -4.07 10.51 14.68
C GLU A 66 -3.81 11.70 13.73
N LEU A 67 -3.72 11.43 12.44
CA LEU A 67 -3.50 12.44 11.39
C LEU A 67 -4.79 13.10 10.91
N GLY A 68 -5.95 12.69 11.43
CA GLY A 68 -7.26 13.21 11.01
C GLY A 68 -7.67 12.81 9.59
N LEU A 69 -7.14 11.70 9.08
CA LEU A 69 -7.42 11.20 7.74
C LEU A 69 -8.62 10.26 7.71
N GLN A 70 -9.35 10.28 6.60
CA GLN A 70 -10.46 9.36 6.38
C GLN A 70 -9.96 7.95 6.10
N VAL A 71 -10.62 6.94 6.68
CA VAL A 71 -10.22 5.52 6.58
C VAL A 71 -11.37 4.70 6.01
N SER A 72 -11.05 3.78 5.11
CA SER A 72 -11.95 2.73 4.61
C SER A 72 -11.27 1.35 4.66
N GLU A 73 -12.08 0.30 4.66
CA GLU A 73 -11.66 -1.10 4.52
C GLU A 73 -11.97 -1.64 3.12
N ASN A 74 -12.52 -0.80 2.23
CA ASN A 74 -12.89 -1.14 0.87
C ASN A 74 -12.01 -0.42 -0.16
N ALA A 75 -11.14 -1.16 -0.84
CA ALA A 75 -10.24 -0.59 -1.83
C ALA A 75 -10.96 0.06 -3.03
N ALA A 76 -12.19 -0.34 -3.35
CA ALA A 76 -12.94 0.26 -4.45
C ALA A 76 -13.29 1.73 -4.20
N GLU A 77 -13.43 2.15 -2.94
CA GLU A 77 -13.68 3.55 -2.58
C GLU A 77 -12.53 4.49 -2.99
N ALA A 78 -11.34 3.96 -3.26
CA ALA A 78 -10.23 4.72 -3.83
C ALA A 78 -10.58 5.40 -5.16
N LEU A 79 -11.54 4.86 -5.91
CA LEU A 79 -11.99 5.42 -7.18
C LEU A 79 -12.97 6.59 -7.02
N GLU A 80 -13.51 6.80 -5.82
CA GLU A 80 -14.58 7.77 -5.56
C GLU A 80 -14.03 9.13 -5.09
N VAL A 81 -12.77 9.19 -4.68
CA VAL A 81 -12.19 10.39 -4.04
C VAL A 81 -11.40 11.30 -5.00
N GLY A 82 -11.27 10.92 -6.27
CA GLY A 82 -10.64 11.76 -7.29
C GLY A 82 -9.14 11.97 -7.09
N ALA A 83 -8.44 11.02 -6.50
CA ALA A 83 -6.99 11.09 -6.32
C ALA A 83 -6.22 10.89 -7.64
N ASP A 84 -5.01 11.45 -7.72
CA ASP A 84 -4.15 11.36 -8.90
C ASP A 84 -3.52 9.97 -9.04
N CYS A 85 -3.17 9.35 -7.92
CA CYS A 85 -2.61 8.00 -7.87
C CYS A 85 -2.79 7.34 -6.51
N GLY A 86 -2.47 6.05 -6.44
CA GLY A 86 -2.40 5.29 -5.18
C GLY A 86 -0.95 4.96 -4.80
N VAL A 87 -0.68 4.96 -3.50
CA VAL A 87 0.58 4.46 -2.91
C VAL A 87 0.26 3.28 -2.02
N VAL A 88 0.83 2.13 -2.35
CA VAL A 88 0.59 0.85 -1.67
C VAL A 88 1.83 0.46 -0.89
N VAL A 89 1.66 0.16 0.39
CA VAL A 89 2.74 -0.29 1.29
C VAL A 89 2.22 -1.42 2.17
N ALA A 90 2.60 -2.65 1.87
CA ALA A 90 2.21 -3.84 2.64
C ALA A 90 0.69 -3.88 2.94
N PHE A 91 -0.13 -3.72 1.92
CA PHE A 91 -1.59 -3.64 2.08
C PHE A 91 -2.19 -4.98 2.53
N GLY A 92 -1.68 -6.09 1.99
CA GLY A 92 -2.10 -7.44 2.38
C GLY A 92 -3.30 -7.99 1.61
N GLN A 93 -3.70 -7.32 0.54
CA GLN A 93 -4.74 -7.76 -0.39
C GLN A 93 -4.33 -7.41 -1.82
N LEU A 94 -4.69 -8.27 -2.77
CA LEU A 94 -4.52 -7.94 -4.19
C LEU A 94 -5.50 -6.84 -4.59
N ILE A 95 -5.00 -5.90 -5.39
CA ILE A 95 -5.81 -4.83 -5.96
C ILE A 95 -6.30 -5.31 -7.32
N SER A 96 -7.60 -5.21 -7.56
CA SER A 96 -8.20 -5.70 -8.77
C SER A 96 -7.76 -4.92 -10.01
N GLU A 97 -7.73 -5.59 -11.17
CA GLU A 97 -7.47 -4.94 -12.45
C GLU A 97 -8.45 -3.79 -12.73
N GLU A 98 -9.70 -3.92 -12.29
CA GLU A 98 -10.69 -2.86 -12.41
C GLU A 98 -10.24 -1.57 -11.73
N ILE A 99 -9.66 -1.66 -10.54
CA ILE A 99 -9.13 -0.49 -9.81
C ILE A 99 -7.88 0.03 -10.51
N LEU A 100 -6.94 -0.84 -10.85
CA LEU A 100 -5.67 -0.44 -11.49
C LEU A 100 -5.86 0.20 -12.86
N SER A 101 -6.90 -0.19 -13.61
CA SER A 101 -7.22 0.40 -14.90
C SER A 101 -7.73 1.84 -14.83
N LYS A 102 -8.20 2.27 -13.67
CA LYS A 102 -8.78 3.61 -13.44
C LYS A 102 -7.91 4.51 -12.56
N LEU A 103 -7.10 3.93 -11.67
CA LEU A 103 -6.24 4.64 -10.75
C LEU A 103 -4.83 4.03 -10.78
N PRO A 104 -3.84 4.73 -11.36
CA PRO A 104 -2.47 4.24 -11.37
C PRO A 104 -1.93 4.17 -9.95
N MET A 105 -1.19 3.10 -9.64
CA MET A 105 -0.65 2.90 -8.31
C MET A 105 0.82 2.52 -8.36
N ILE A 106 1.55 2.96 -7.35
CA ILE A 106 2.91 2.50 -7.05
C ILE A 106 2.92 1.68 -5.77
N ASN A 107 3.83 0.72 -5.69
CA ASN A 107 4.03 -0.11 -4.51
C ASN A 107 5.43 0.07 -3.96
N VAL A 108 5.52 0.21 -2.64
CA VAL A 108 6.78 0.14 -1.91
C VAL A 108 7.00 -1.32 -1.50
N HIS A 109 7.91 -1.99 -2.19
CA HIS A 109 8.22 -3.39 -1.98
C HIS A 109 9.53 -3.54 -1.20
N PHE A 110 9.50 -4.31 -0.12
CA PHE A 110 10.63 -4.45 0.81
C PHE A 110 11.62 -5.53 0.38
N SER A 111 12.07 -5.46 -0.88
CA SER A 111 13.19 -6.25 -1.38
C SER A 111 13.90 -5.56 -2.55
N LEU A 112 15.07 -6.07 -2.92
CA LEU A 112 15.75 -5.75 -4.17
C LEU A 112 15.19 -6.64 -5.28
N LEU A 113 14.11 -6.21 -5.93
CA LEU A 113 13.48 -6.95 -7.03
C LEU A 113 14.50 -7.25 -8.15
N PRO A 114 14.38 -8.40 -8.82
CA PRO A 114 13.29 -9.40 -8.77
C PRO A 114 13.37 -10.41 -7.62
N LYS A 115 14.29 -10.25 -6.68
CA LYS A 115 14.36 -11.11 -5.49
C LYS A 115 13.14 -10.89 -4.59
N TRP A 116 12.61 -11.98 -4.07
CA TRP A 116 11.56 -11.97 -3.05
C TRP A 116 10.27 -11.25 -3.47
N ARG A 117 9.81 -11.52 -4.70
CA ARG A 117 8.47 -11.16 -5.14
C ARG A 117 7.42 -11.76 -4.21
N GLY A 118 6.29 -11.08 -4.04
CA GLY A 118 5.18 -11.56 -3.23
C GLY A 118 5.30 -11.21 -1.75
N ALA A 119 4.64 -12.01 -0.93
CA ALA A 119 4.50 -11.75 0.50
C ALA A 119 5.80 -11.99 1.29
N ALA A 120 5.96 -11.26 2.40
CA ALA A 120 7.00 -11.44 3.41
C ALA A 120 8.45 -11.38 2.84
N PRO A 121 8.81 -10.39 2.01
CA PRO A 121 10.14 -10.32 1.40
C PRO A 121 11.27 -10.17 2.41
N VAL A 122 11.05 -9.44 3.52
CA VAL A 122 12.07 -9.23 4.57
C VAL A 122 12.37 -10.53 5.29
N GLU A 123 11.35 -11.24 5.72
CA GLU A 123 11.49 -12.53 6.42
C GLU A 123 12.16 -13.57 5.52
N ARG A 124 11.84 -13.58 4.25
CA ARG A 124 12.44 -14.49 3.27
C ARG A 124 13.92 -14.18 3.01
N ALA A 125 14.30 -12.91 2.95
CA ALA A 125 15.68 -12.49 2.84
C ALA A 125 16.50 -12.92 4.07
N ILE A 126 15.96 -12.76 5.27
CA ILE A 126 16.60 -13.19 6.52
C ILE A 126 16.75 -14.71 6.55
N LEU A 127 15.69 -15.46 6.26
CA LEU A 127 15.73 -16.93 6.25
C LEU A 127 16.70 -17.50 5.20
N ALA A 128 16.91 -16.79 4.09
CA ALA A 128 17.86 -17.17 3.06
C ALA A 128 19.32 -16.80 3.41
N GLY A 129 19.53 -16.05 4.48
CA GLY A 129 20.86 -15.58 4.88
C GLY A 129 21.40 -14.48 3.97
N ASP A 130 20.52 -13.70 3.33
CA ASP A 130 20.95 -12.56 2.51
C ASP A 130 21.68 -11.55 3.41
N GLU A 131 22.90 -11.16 3.03
CA GLU A 131 23.68 -10.16 3.77
C GLU A 131 23.11 -8.75 3.59
N THR A 132 22.42 -8.50 2.48
CA THR A 132 21.81 -7.22 2.13
C THR A 132 20.44 -7.43 1.54
N THR A 133 19.53 -6.49 1.83
CA THR A 133 18.25 -6.35 1.15
C THR A 133 17.98 -4.86 0.93
N GLY A 134 16.82 -4.51 0.41
CA GLY A 134 16.50 -3.12 0.14
C GLY A 134 15.02 -2.90 -0.08
N VAL A 135 14.71 -1.75 -0.67
CA VAL A 135 13.35 -1.34 -0.99
C VAL A 135 13.31 -0.91 -2.45
N CYS A 136 12.33 -1.40 -3.18
CA CYS A 136 12.03 -0.95 -4.54
C CYS A 136 10.70 -0.20 -4.54
N ILE A 137 10.63 0.86 -5.34
CA ILE A 137 9.37 1.50 -5.69
C ILE A 137 9.06 1.09 -7.13
N MET A 138 7.90 0.51 -7.32
CA MET A 138 7.49 -0.04 -8.61
C MET A 138 6.05 0.35 -8.91
N ARG A 139 5.71 0.45 -10.20
CA ARG A 139 4.32 0.54 -10.61
C ARG A 139 3.61 -0.78 -10.31
N LEU A 140 2.37 -0.72 -9.83
CA LEU A 140 1.55 -1.93 -9.74
C LEU A 140 1.06 -2.35 -11.11
N ASP A 141 1.18 -3.64 -11.38
CA ASP A 141 0.60 -4.34 -12.52
C ASP A 141 -0.36 -5.42 -12.00
N VAL A 142 -1.09 -6.06 -12.91
CA VAL A 142 -1.98 -7.19 -12.59
C VAL A 142 -1.22 -8.43 -12.14
N ASP A 143 0.01 -8.59 -12.62
CA ASP A 143 0.91 -9.66 -12.20
C ASP A 143 1.69 -9.24 -10.94
N LEU A 144 1.99 -10.20 -10.07
CA LEU A 144 2.59 -9.97 -8.78
C LEU A 144 4.04 -9.44 -8.90
N ASP A 145 4.25 -8.20 -8.45
CA ASP A 145 5.54 -7.51 -8.34
C ASP A 145 6.37 -7.57 -9.65
N THR A 146 5.73 -7.26 -10.77
CA THR A 146 6.33 -7.27 -12.12
C THR A 146 6.42 -5.89 -12.79
N GLY A 147 5.86 -4.87 -12.16
CA GLY A 147 5.79 -3.51 -12.68
C GLY A 147 7.11 -2.74 -12.74
#